data_187eebba077af233b644c5cffc66d983
#
_entry.id   187eebba077af233b644c5cffc66d983
#
_cell.length_a   1.000
_cell.length_b   1.000
_cell.length_c   1.000
_cell.angle_alpha   90.00
_cell.angle_beta   90.00
_cell.angle_gamma   90.00
#
_symmetry.space_group_name_H-M   'P 1'
#
loop_
_entity.id
_entity.type
_entity.pdbx_description
1 polymer ?
#
loop_
_entity_poly.entity_id
_entity_poly.type
_entity_poly.pdbx_seq_one_letter_code
_entity_poly.pdbx_strand_id
1 'polypeptide(L)'
;LGFLKAWHLAALPRLSGRTLIPLVEPMARAVGVLWLVAGAILVLAAALRLAALPGWWMAAAAGVVLSQLLLILQWHAAWPGTLVNVLLLGAAIVGGASSCFQAQVDSEVRSLLASAPRDLGPVQAADLAPLPPPVRRWLTGAGVVGKPRVHTVRLKQRGLMRTSPTQGF
;
A
#
# COMPACT_ATOMS: atom_id res chain seq x y z
N LEU A 1 8.87 -16.94 19.91
CA LEU A 1 8.58 -18.08 20.82
C LEU A 1 9.04 -19.41 20.21
N GLY A 2 8.71 -19.72 18.95
CA GLY A 2 9.11 -20.96 18.30
C GLY A 2 10.62 -21.18 18.22
N PHE A 3 11.37 -20.14 17.83
CA PHE A 3 12.84 -20.19 17.81
C PHE A 3 13.43 -20.45 19.21
N LEU A 4 12.95 -19.75 20.22
CA LEU A 4 13.39 -19.92 21.60
C LEU A 4 13.15 -21.33 22.13
N LYS A 5 12.01 -21.95 21.75
CA LYS A 5 11.71 -23.35 22.08
C LYS A 5 12.72 -24.33 21.44
N ALA A 6 13.00 -24.13 20.13
CA ALA A 6 13.90 -25.01 19.39
C ALA A 6 15.35 -25.01 19.92
N TRP A 7 15.80 -23.88 20.46
CA TRP A 7 17.16 -23.71 20.97
C TRP A 7 17.26 -23.79 22.50
N HIS A 8 16.19 -24.20 23.17
CA HIS A 8 16.13 -24.28 24.64
C HIS A 8 16.49 -22.95 25.35
N LEU A 9 16.43 -21.82 24.67
CA LEU A 9 16.75 -20.50 25.22
C LEU A 9 15.66 -19.98 26.16
N ALA A 10 14.48 -20.59 26.13
CA ALA A 10 13.36 -20.27 27.01
C ALA A 10 13.48 -20.90 28.42
N ALA A 11 14.56 -21.64 28.67
CA ALA A 11 14.84 -22.19 29.99
C ALA A 11 15.37 -21.13 30.98
N LEU A 12 14.79 -19.93 30.96
CA LEU A 12 14.93 -19.01 32.07
C LEU A 12 13.88 -19.40 33.13
N PRO A 13 14.28 -20.11 34.22
CA PRO A 13 13.34 -20.76 35.13
C PRO A 13 12.38 -19.78 35.86
N ARG A 14 12.68 -18.50 35.80
CA ARG A 14 11.90 -17.45 36.50
C ARG A 14 10.69 -16.91 35.75
N LEU A 15 10.55 -17.21 34.46
CA LEU A 15 9.39 -16.79 33.64
C LEU A 15 8.34 -17.91 33.49
N SER A 16 8.69 -19.13 33.89
CA SER A 16 7.86 -20.33 33.76
C SER A 16 6.64 -20.38 34.66
N GLY A 17 6.59 -19.61 35.74
CA GLY A 17 5.55 -19.75 36.76
C GLY A 17 4.22 -19.07 36.45
N ARG A 18 4.09 -18.26 35.36
CA ARG A 18 2.88 -17.49 35.04
C ARG A 18 2.58 -17.33 33.55
N THR A 19 3.18 -18.11 32.68
CA THR A 19 2.85 -18.02 31.26
C THR A 19 1.66 -18.92 30.94
N LEU A 20 0.60 -18.31 30.44
CA LEU A 20 -0.61 -18.96 29.92
C LEU A 20 -0.34 -19.87 28.70
N ILE A 21 0.91 -20.01 28.29
CA ILE A 21 1.34 -20.81 27.13
C ILE A 21 2.33 -21.85 27.61
N PRO A 22 2.03 -23.16 27.55
CA PRO A 22 2.96 -24.20 27.88
C PRO A 22 4.14 -24.22 26.89
N LEU A 23 5.35 -23.97 27.38
CA LEU A 23 6.59 -23.93 26.59
C LEU A 23 7.24 -25.35 26.44
N VAL A 24 6.46 -26.43 26.49
CA VAL A 24 6.93 -27.75 26.93
C VAL A 24 7.18 -28.79 25.84
N GLU A 25 7.08 -28.49 24.56
CA GLU A 25 7.39 -29.51 23.56
C GLU A 25 8.74 -29.28 22.86
N PRO A 26 9.60 -30.31 22.78
CA PRO A 26 10.85 -30.21 22.02
C PRO A 26 10.53 -30.00 20.53
N MET A 27 10.94 -28.89 20.00
CA MET A 27 10.76 -28.55 18.59
C MET A 27 12.04 -28.82 17.82
N ALA A 28 11.96 -29.44 16.65
CA ALA A 28 13.10 -29.60 15.78
C ALA A 28 13.77 -28.27 15.46
N ARG A 29 15.09 -28.19 15.50
CA ARG A 29 15.87 -26.97 15.24
C ARG A 29 15.51 -26.33 13.90
N ALA A 30 15.24 -27.15 12.87
CA ALA A 30 14.79 -26.65 11.55
C ALA A 30 13.50 -25.85 11.62
N VAL A 31 12.52 -26.31 12.39
CA VAL A 31 11.24 -25.58 12.58
C VAL A 31 11.48 -24.27 13.32
N GLY A 32 12.39 -24.24 14.28
CA GLY A 32 12.78 -23.01 14.98
C GLY A 32 13.41 -21.97 14.04
N VAL A 33 14.25 -22.42 13.10
CA VAL A 33 14.83 -21.56 12.06
C VAL A 33 13.72 -21.00 11.15
N LEU A 34 12.76 -21.83 10.75
CA LEU A 34 11.62 -21.36 9.93
C LEU A 34 10.77 -20.29 10.66
N TRP A 35 10.61 -20.42 11.98
CA TRP A 35 9.96 -19.37 12.79
C TRP A 35 10.75 -18.05 12.77
N LEU A 36 12.08 -18.13 12.86
CA LEU A 36 12.94 -16.96 12.77
C LEU A 36 12.83 -16.31 11.39
N VAL A 37 12.85 -17.10 10.32
CA VAL A 37 12.72 -16.63 8.93
C VAL A 37 11.36 -15.94 8.73
N ALA A 38 10.25 -16.56 9.17
CA ALA A 38 8.94 -15.94 9.10
C ALA A 38 8.89 -14.59 9.81
N GLY A 39 9.46 -14.51 11.02
CA GLY A 39 9.57 -13.27 11.77
C GLY A 39 10.40 -12.21 11.05
N ALA A 40 11.55 -12.59 10.49
CA ALA A 40 12.41 -11.70 9.73
C ALA A 40 11.73 -11.13 8.48
N ILE A 41 10.96 -11.95 7.74
CA ILE A 41 10.19 -11.51 6.58
C ILE A 41 9.12 -10.49 7.00
N LEU A 42 8.40 -10.72 8.09
CA LEU A 42 7.39 -9.79 8.59
C LEU A 42 8.01 -8.46 9.07
N VAL A 43 9.17 -8.51 9.73
CA VAL A 43 9.93 -7.30 10.10
C VAL A 43 10.38 -6.53 8.86
N LEU A 44 10.87 -7.25 7.83
CA LEU A 44 11.23 -6.64 6.56
C LEU A 44 10.01 -5.97 5.90
N ALA A 45 8.85 -6.63 5.88
CA ALA A 45 7.62 -6.04 5.36
C ALA A 45 7.24 -4.75 6.09
N ALA A 46 7.36 -4.74 7.43
CA ALA A 46 7.12 -3.55 8.24
C ALA A 46 8.12 -2.43 7.92
N ALA A 47 9.40 -2.75 7.78
CA ALA A 47 10.44 -1.78 7.41
C ALA A 47 10.18 -1.18 6.02
N LEU A 48 9.85 -2.00 5.02
CA LEU A 48 9.48 -1.54 3.68
C LEU A 48 8.24 -0.64 3.71
N ARG A 49 7.24 -0.96 4.54
CA ARG A 49 6.03 -0.15 4.69
C ARG A 49 6.33 1.21 5.32
N LEU A 50 7.16 1.25 6.36
CA LEU A 50 7.58 2.49 7.02
C LEU A 50 8.42 3.37 6.10
N ALA A 51 9.27 2.75 5.28
CA ALA A 51 10.07 3.45 4.26
C ALA A 51 9.25 3.87 3.04
N ALA A 52 7.92 3.62 3.01
CA ALA A 52 7.02 3.87 1.88
C ALA A 52 7.49 3.22 0.56
N LEU A 53 8.25 2.12 0.64
CA LEU A 53 8.75 1.40 -0.52
C LEU A 53 7.66 0.50 -1.12
N PRO A 54 7.62 0.36 -2.48
CA PRO A 54 6.66 -0.51 -3.14
C PRO A 54 6.95 -1.99 -2.81
N GLY A 55 5.92 -2.84 -2.90
CA GLY A 55 6.09 -4.28 -2.74
C GLY A 55 6.12 -4.80 -1.30
N TRP A 56 6.00 -3.97 -0.29
CA TRP A 56 5.93 -4.38 1.13
C TRP A 56 4.84 -5.44 1.38
N TRP A 57 3.73 -5.36 0.65
CA TRP A 57 2.60 -6.29 0.76
C TRP A 57 2.96 -7.71 0.31
N MET A 58 3.88 -7.87 -0.67
CA MET A 58 4.37 -9.19 -1.10
C MET A 58 5.17 -9.86 0.02
N ALA A 59 6.07 -9.10 0.66
CA ALA A 59 6.81 -9.59 1.81
C ALA A 59 5.87 -9.94 2.97
N ALA A 60 4.87 -9.10 3.25
CA ALA A 60 3.86 -9.37 4.26
C ALA A 60 3.07 -10.66 3.95
N ALA A 61 2.59 -10.83 2.73
CA ALA A 61 1.87 -12.03 2.31
C ALA A 61 2.73 -13.30 2.45
N ALA A 62 3.98 -13.26 1.99
CA ALA A 62 4.91 -14.39 2.12
C ALA A 62 5.17 -14.75 3.59
N GLY A 63 5.41 -13.75 4.44
CA GLY A 63 5.62 -13.93 5.88
C GLY A 63 4.39 -14.51 6.57
N VAL A 64 3.19 -14.03 6.22
CA VAL A 64 1.92 -14.54 6.75
C VAL A 64 1.69 -15.99 6.34
N VAL A 65 1.90 -16.33 5.06
CA VAL A 65 1.73 -17.71 4.57
C VAL A 65 2.67 -18.66 5.31
N LEU A 66 3.96 -18.31 5.41
CA LEU A 66 4.93 -19.14 6.12
C LEU A 66 4.56 -19.26 7.61
N SER A 67 4.21 -18.15 8.25
CA SER A 67 3.76 -18.15 9.65
C SER A 67 2.52 -19.01 9.84
N GLN A 68 1.54 -18.94 8.94
CA GLN A 68 0.31 -19.73 9.06
C GLN A 68 0.55 -21.21 8.89
N LEU A 69 1.44 -21.63 7.97
CA LEU A 69 1.83 -23.02 7.83
C LEU A 69 2.46 -23.56 9.13
N LEU A 70 3.35 -22.78 9.75
CA LEU A 70 3.97 -23.14 11.03
C LEU A 70 2.95 -23.20 12.18
N LEU A 71 1.96 -22.31 12.18
CA LEU A 71 0.86 -22.31 13.15
C LEU A 71 -0.03 -23.57 12.99
N ILE A 72 -0.32 -23.98 11.77
CA ILE A 72 -1.10 -25.20 11.49
C ILE A 72 -0.37 -26.43 12.02
N LEU A 73 0.95 -26.52 11.81
CA LEU A 73 1.77 -27.62 12.32
C LEU A 73 1.78 -27.68 13.86
N GLN A 74 1.51 -26.57 14.53
CA GLN A 74 1.54 -26.45 15.99
C GLN A 74 0.23 -25.87 16.56
N TRP A 75 -0.89 -26.26 15.95
CA TRP A 75 -2.21 -25.68 16.21
C TRP A 75 -2.58 -25.56 17.68
N HIS A 76 -2.37 -26.65 18.46
CA HIS A 76 -2.77 -26.71 19.87
C HIS A 76 -2.08 -25.63 20.75
N ALA A 77 -0.85 -25.25 20.41
CA ALA A 77 -0.08 -24.30 21.19
C ALA A 77 -0.12 -22.86 20.66
N ALA A 78 -0.47 -22.67 19.36
CA ALA A 78 -0.20 -21.42 18.67
C ALA A 78 -1.40 -20.83 17.89
N TRP A 79 -2.60 -21.44 17.99
CA TRP A 79 -3.79 -21.00 17.27
C TRP A 79 -4.12 -19.49 17.41
N PRO A 80 -3.84 -18.78 18.57
CA PRO A 80 -4.18 -17.36 18.65
C PRO A 80 -3.39 -16.49 17.65
N GLY A 81 -2.22 -16.99 17.18
CA GLY A 81 -1.44 -16.32 16.14
C GLY A 81 -2.16 -16.23 14.80
N THR A 82 -3.12 -17.12 14.54
CA THR A 82 -3.95 -17.08 13.32
C THR A 82 -4.74 -15.79 13.21
N LEU A 83 -5.25 -15.25 14.31
CA LEU A 83 -5.97 -13.98 14.31
C LEU A 83 -5.08 -12.83 13.81
N VAL A 84 -3.84 -12.78 14.29
CA VAL A 84 -2.85 -11.78 13.87
C VAL A 84 -2.53 -11.96 12.37
N ASN A 85 -2.37 -13.20 11.92
CA ASN A 85 -2.11 -13.48 10.51
C ASN A 85 -3.28 -13.07 9.60
N VAL A 86 -4.53 -13.25 10.03
CA VAL A 86 -5.73 -12.78 9.29
C VAL A 86 -5.72 -11.26 9.13
N LEU A 87 -5.39 -10.52 10.19
CA LEU A 87 -5.30 -9.06 10.13
C LEU A 87 -4.18 -8.60 9.20
N LEU A 88 -3.00 -9.23 9.29
CA LEU A 88 -1.86 -8.93 8.41
C LEU A 88 -2.16 -9.28 6.95
N LEU A 89 -2.85 -10.39 6.70
CA LEU A 89 -3.28 -10.77 5.36
C LEU A 89 -4.26 -9.75 4.78
N GLY A 90 -5.24 -9.30 5.57
CA GLY A 90 -6.15 -8.23 5.18
C GLY A 90 -5.40 -6.95 4.79
N ALA A 91 -4.42 -6.54 5.60
CA ALA A 91 -3.58 -5.38 5.31
C ALA A 91 -2.75 -5.58 4.02
N ALA A 92 -2.19 -6.78 3.80
CA ALA A 92 -1.44 -7.11 2.59
C ALA A 92 -2.33 -7.08 1.33
N ILE A 93 -3.56 -7.60 1.41
CA ILE A 93 -4.53 -7.57 0.30
C ILE A 93 -4.89 -6.12 -0.07
N VAL A 94 -5.23 -5.29 0.92
CA VAL A 94 -5.55 -3.87 0.69
C VAL A 94 -4.34 -3.13 0.11
N GLY A 95 -3.15 -3.39 0.63
CA GLY A 95 -1.90 -2.80 0.13
C GLY A 95 -1.60 -3.22 -1.30
N GLY A 96 -1.78 -4.49 -1.62
CA GLY A 96 -1.61 -5.02 -2.98
C GLY A 96 -2.61 -4.41 -3.96
N ALA A 97 -3.89 -4.41 -3.62
CA ALA A 97 -4.95 -3.82 -4.44
C ALA A 97 -4.67 -2.32 -4.71
N SER A 98 -4.30 -1.56 -3.68
CA SER A 98 -3.95 -0.15 -3.82
C SER A 98 -2.73 0.06 -4.73
N SER A 99 -1.71 -0.79 -4.61
CA SER A 99 -0.51 -0.72 -5.44
C SER A 99 -0.81 -1.03 -6.91
N CYS A 100 -1.62 -2.07 -7.17
CA CYS A 100 -2.05 -2.41 -8.53
C CYS A 100 -2.88 -1.28 -9.17
N PHE A 101 -3.82 -0.72 -8.40
CA PHE A 101 -4.63 0.40 -8.87
C PHE A 101 -3.76 1.62 -9.22
N GLN A 102 -2.82 1.99 -8.35
CA GLN A 102 -1.90 3.10 -8.63
C GLN A 102 -1.05 2.86 -9.88
N ALA A 103 -0.53 1.63 -10.04
CA ALA A 103 0.25 1.27 -11.23
C ALA A 103 -0.57 1.37 -12.52
N GLN A 104 -1.85 0.97 -12.48
CA GLN A 104 -2.76 1.10 -13.60
C GLN A 104 -3.03 2.57 -13.94
N VAL A 105 -3.36 3.40 -12.93
CA VAL A 105 -3.58 4.85 -13.11
C VAL A 105 -2.34 5.51 -13.70
N ASP A 106 -1.14 5.20 -13.19
CA ASP A 106 0.10 5.77 -13.71
C ASP A 106 0.39 5.31 -15.15
N SER A 107 0.01 4.11 -15.51
CA SER A 107 0.10 3.60 -16.88
C SER A 107 -0.84 4.34 -17.83
N GLU A 108 -2.09 4.50 -17.44
CA GLU A 108 -3.10 5.22 -18.22
C GLU A 108 -2.73 6.70 -18.39
N VAL A 109 -2.30 7.37 -17.32
CA VAL A 109 -1.83 8.76 -17.37
C VAL A 109 -0.65 8.90 -18.33
N ARG A 110 0.32 7.98 -18.27
CA ARG A 110 1.46 7.99 -19.20
C ARG A 110 1.02 7.81 -20.65
N SER A 111 0.08 6.92 -20.91
CA SER A 111 -0.42 6.70 -22.28
C SER A 111 -1.18 7.92 -22.81
N LEU A 112 -2.00 8.56 -21.98
CA LEU A 112 -2.70 9.80 -22.34
C LEU A 112 -1.72 10.94 -22.64
N LEU A 113 -0.69 11.10 -21.81
CA LEU A 113 0.34 12.12 -22.02
C LEU A 113 1.18 11.84 -23.26
N ALA A 114 1.45 10.57 -23.57
CA ALA A 114 2.19 10.19 -24.76
C ALA A 114 1.40 10.40 -26.07
N SER A 115 0.07 10.26 -26.02
CA SER A 115 -0.83 10.49 -27.15
C SER A 115 -1.19 11.98 -27.36
N ALA A 116 -0.86 12.84 -26.37
CA ALA A 116 -1.14 14.27 -26.48
C ALA A 116 -0.31 14.92 -27.62
N PRO A 117 -0.92 15.75 -28.46
CA PRO A 117 -0.19 16.48 -29.50
C PRO A 117 0.89 17.37 -28.87
N ARG A 118 2.12 17.27 -29.36
CA ARG A 118 3.26 17.98 -28.75
C ARG A 118 3.46 19.40 -29.26
N ASP A 119 2.96 19.69 -30.43
CA ASP A 119 3.15 21.03 -31.04
C ASP A 119 1.96 21.41 -31.92
N LEU A 120 1.10 22.26 -31.39
CA LEU A 120 -0.02 22.88 -32.12
C LEU A 120 0.18 24.39 -32.29
N GLY A 121 1.37 24.88 -32.05
CA GLY A 121 1.69 26.28 -32.14
C GLY A 121 0.98 27.16 -31.08
N PRO A 122 1.19 28.48 -31.14
CA PRO A 122 0.52 29.40 -30.24
C PRO A 122 -0.98 29.55 -30.56
N VAL A 123 -1.76 29.90 -29.55
CA VAL A 123 -3.17 30.21 -29.70
C VAL A 123 -3.32 31.45 -30.58
N GLN A 124 -4.10 31.35 -31.64
CA GLN A 124 -4.40 32.46 -32.54
C GLN A 124 -5.75 33.11 -32.21
N ALA A 125 -5.92 34.36 -32.57
CA ALA A 125 -7.22 35.05 -32.41
C ALA A 125 -8.37 34.38 -33.16
N ALA A 126 -8.05 33.73 -34.31
CA ALA A 126 -9.00 32.98 -35.11
C ALA A 126 -9.55 31.75 -34.36
N ASP A 127 -8.75 31.13 -33.45
CA ASP A 127 -9.19 29.98 -32.66
C ASP A 127 -10.30 30.37 -31.64
N LEU A 128 -10.37 31.63 -31.28
CA LEU A 128 -11.38 32.13 -30.36
C LEU A 128 -12.70 32.53 -31.07
N ALA A 129 -12.67 32.67 -32.39
CA ALA A 129 -13.83 33.15 -33.17
C ALA A 129 -15.07 32.23 -33.01
N PRO A 130 -14.98 30.89 -33.06
CA PRO A 130 -16.12 29.98 -32.95
C PRO A 130 -16.66 29.84 -31.50
N LEU A 131 -16.00 30.42 -30.51
CA LEU A 131 -16.39 30.28 -29.11
C LEU A 131 -17.56 31.24 -28.74
N PRO A 132 -18.43 30.85 -27.77
CA PRO A 132 -19.48 31.72 -27.27
C PRO A 132 -18.93 33.06 -26.78
N PRO A 133 -19.68 34.18 -26.95
CA PRO A 133 -19.18 35.52 -26.63
C PRO A 133 -18.64 35.69 -25.19
N PRO A 134 -19.23 35.10 -24.14
CA PRO A 134 -18.69 35.21 -22.78
C PRO A 134 -17.33 34.55 -22.64
N VAL A 135 -17.15 33.34 -23.22
CA VAL A 135 -15.91 32.58 -23.17
C VAL A 135 -14.79 33.29 -23.93
N ARG A 136 -15.12 33.80 -25.13
CA ARG A 136 -14.18 34.57 -25.95
C ARG A 136 -13.70 35.82 -25.23
N ARG A 137 -14.59 36.59 -24.62
CA ARG A 137 -14.22 37.76 -23.82
C ARG A 137 -13.31 37.42 -22.66
N TRP A 138 -13.61 36.32 -21.95
CA TRP A 138 -12.82 35.89 -20.82
C TRP A 138 -11.42 35.45 -21.25
N LEU A 139 -11.29 34.60 -22.28
CA LEU A 139 -10.02 34.14 -22.80
C LEU A 139 -9.18 35.32 -23.38
N THR A 140 -9.80 36.27 -24.06
CA THR A 140 -9.09 37.46 -24.55
C THR A 140 -8.58 38.31 -23.39
N GLY A 141 -9.41 38.53 -22.35
CA GLY A 141 -9.01 39.24 -21.13
C GLY A 141 -7.92 38.54 -20.34
N ALA A 142 -7.88 37.19 -20.36
CA ALA A 142 -6.83 36.39 -19.77
C ALA A 142 -5.52 36.38 -20.59
N GLY A 143 -5.51 37.02 -21.77
CA GLY A 143 -4.30 37.16 -22.61
C GLY A 143 -3.76 35.85 -23.12
N VAL A 144 -4.62 34.90 -23.53
CA VAL A 144 -4.19 33.59 -24.04
C VAL A 144 -3.68 33.61 -25.47
N VAL A 145 -4.02 34.62 -26.25
CA VAL A 145 -3.57 34.80 -27.65
C VAL A 145 -2.04 34.99 -27.64
N GLY A 146 -1.35 34.22 -28.50
CA GLY A 146 0.10 34.21 -28.59
C GLY A 146 0.80 33.30 -27.57
N LYS A 147 0.06 32.72 -26.61
CA LYS A 147 0.63 31.72 -25.66
C LYS A 147 0.56 30.31 -26.21
N PRO A 148 1.46 29.42 -25.76
CA PRO A 148 1.41 28.00 -26.14
C PRO A 148 0.06 27.37 -25.79
N ARG A 149 -0.47 26.51 -26.66
CA ARG A 149 -1.69 25.76 -26.37
C ARG A 149 -1.48 24.76 -25.24
N VAL A 150 -2.36 24.78 -24.24
CA VAL A 150 -2.36 23.80 -23.15
C VAL A 150 -3.22 22.61 -23.58
N HIS A 151 -2.60 21.45 -23.77
CA HIS A 151 -3.30 20.21 -24.18
C HIS A 151 -3.56 19.27 -23.02
N THR A 152 -2.73 19.33 -22.00
CA THR A 152 -2.80 18.45 -20.84
C THR A 152 -2.68 19.26 -19.56
N VAL A 153 -3.60 19.03 -18.64
CA VAL A 153 -3.57 19.63 -17.31
C VAL A 153 -3.62 18.51 -16.29
N ARG A 154 -2.64 18.45 -15.40
CA ARG A 154 -2.70 17.59 -14.23
C ARG A 154 -3.19 18.39 -13.04
N LEU A 155 -4.43 18.14 -12.62
CA LEU A 155 -5.03 18.75 -11.44
C LEU A 155 -4.94 17.78 -10.26
N LYS A 156 -4.34 18.23 -9.15
CA LYS A 156 -4.37 17.52 -7.88
C LYS A 156 -5.19 18.34 -6.90
N GLN A 157 -6.36 17.84 -6.56
CA GLN A 157 -7.30 18.53 -5.69
C GLN A 157 -7.41 17.78 -4.36
N ARG A 158 -7.43 18.52 -3.26
CA ARG A 158 -7.79 18.01 -1.94
C ARG A 158 -8.96 18.86 -1.45
N GLY A 159 -10.01 18.19 -1.00
CA GLY A 159 -11.21 18.88 -0.51
C GLY A 159 -11.95 18.01 0.49
N LEU A 160 -12.79 18.65 1.29
CA LEU A 160 -13.76 17.98 2.13
C LEU A 160 -15.05 17.85 1.32
N MET A 161 -15.61 16.64 1.28
CA MET A 161 -16.88 16.39 0.63
C MET A 161 -17.98 16.42 1.69
N ARG A 162 -18.95 17.29 1.47
CA ARG A 162 -20.14 17.36 2.31
C ARG A 162 -21.14 16.31 1.83
N THR A 163 -21.44 15.33 2.64
CA THR A 163 -22.37 14.24 2.30
C THR A 163 -23.80 14.50 2.77
N SER A 164 -23.99 15.49 3.66
CA SER A 164 -25.31 15.91 4.14
C SER A 164 -25.40 17.43 4.20
N PRO A 165 -26.57 18.03 3.88
CA PRO A 165 -26.76 19.48 3.98
C PRO A 165 -26.57 20.05 5.38
N THR A 166 -26.73 19.23 6.41
CA THR A 166 -26.63 19.60 7.84
C THR A 166 -25.22 19.45 8.43
N GLN A 167 -24.26 18.86 7.69
CA GLN A 167 -22.88 18.77 8.14
C GLN A 167 -22.17 20.11 7.93
N GLY A 168 -21.52 20.62 8.99
CA GLY A 168 -20.53 21.70 8.89
C GLY A 168 -19.27 21.27 8.13
N PHE A 169 -18.46 22.24 7.69
CA PHE A 169 -17.11 21.96 7.15
C PHE A 169 -16.11 21.81 8.28
#